data_72f42827f68f42a49cf949ca232a2ad2
#
_entry.id   72f42827f68f42a49cf949ca232a2ad2
#
_cell.length_a   1.000
_cell.length_b   1.000
_cell.length_c   1.000
_cell.angle_alpha   90.00
_cell.angle_beta   90.00
_cell.angle_gamma   90.00
#
_symmetry.space_group_name_H-M   'P 1'
#
loop_
_entity.id
_entity.type
_entity.pdbx_description
1 polymer ?
#
loop_
_entity_poly.entity_id
_entity_poly.type
_entity_poly.pdbx_seq_one_letter_code
_entity_poly.pdbx_strand_id
1 'polypeptide(L)'
;AVHGDARGYFMETYNEREMKEAGFDIQFVQDNQSMSTKGVLRGLHFQKNFPQCKLVRAVRGEVFDVAVDLRSNSETYGKWYGVILSSENKKQFLIPEGFAHGFLVLSDEAEFCYKVNDFWHPNDEDGMAWNDPEIGIEWPEVVGEYKGSASAEGYALKDGTRLNLSDKDQMWSGMKLSLIHISEPTRPRLI
;
A
#
# COMPACT_ATOMS: atom_id res chain seq x y z
N ALA A 1 -4.66 -7.62 -20.52
CA ALA A 1 -4.64 -9.05 -20.86
C ALA A 1 -3.23 -9.62 -20.73
N VAL A 2 -3.10 -10.95 -20.39
CA VAL A 2 -1.84 -11.68 -20.37
C VAL A 2 -1.84 -12.64 -21.57
N HIS A 3 -0.84 -12.50 -22.44
CA HIS A 3 -0.69 -13.32 -23.65
C HIS A 3 0.49 -14.27 -23.46
N GLY A 4 0.20 -15.58 -23.33
CA GLY A 4 1.21 -16.62 -23.10
C GLY A 4 1.44 -17.49 -24.32
N ASP A 5 2.71 -17.94 -24.53
CA ASP A 5 3.10 -18.94 -25.49
C ASP A 5 4.27 -19.80 -24.98
N ALA A 6 4.87 -20.65 -25.81
CA ALA A 6 6.00 -21.52 -25.42
C ALA A 6 7.27 -20.76 -24.96
N ARG A 7 7.36 -19.46 -25.17
CA ARG A 7 8.48 -18.60 -24.74
C ARG A 7 8.23 -17.92 -23.40
N GLY A 8 6.99 -17.96 -22.87
CA GLY A 8 6.58 -17.27 -21.65
C GLY A 8 5.33 -16.45 -21.89
N TYR A 9 5.28 -15.21 -21.37
CA TYR A 9 4.13 -14.33 -21.53
C TYR A 9 4.54 -12.89 -21.86
N PHE A 10 3.61 -12.18 -22.49
CA PHE A 10 3.62 -10.73 -22.64
C PHE A 10 2.35 -10.14 -22.03
N MET A 11 2.51 -9.01 -21.33
CA MET A 11 1.35 -8.21 -20.89
C MET A 11 1.70 -6.73 -20.90
N GLU A 12 0.76 -5.91 -21.28
CA GLU A 12 0.82 -4.48 -21.04
C GLU A 12 0.44 -4.21 -19.58
N THR A 13 1.29 -3.49 -18.87
CA THR A 13 1.10 -3.24 -17.43
C THR A 13 0.54 -1.86 -17.12
N TYR A 14 0.57 -0.96 -18.09
CA TYR A 14 -0.01 0.38 -18.01
C TYR A 14 -0.24 0.92 -19.42
N ASN A 15 -1.40 1.52 -19.62
CA ASN A 15 -1.76 2.23 -20.85
C ASN A 15 -2.60 3.44 -20.46
N GLU A 16 -2.06 4.65 -20.67
CA GLU A 16 -2.72 5.89 -20.28
C GLU A 16 -4.11 6.05 -20.92
N ARG A 17 -4.23 5.69 -22.22
CA ARG A 17 -5.51 5.78 -22.93
C ARG A 17 -6.56 4.86 -22.34
N GLU A 18 -6.21 3.59 -22.09
CA GLU A 18 -7.14 2.62 -21.46
C GLU A 18 -7.55 3.04 -20.06
N MET A 19 -6.62 3.61 -19.27
CA MET A 19 -6.93 4.16 -17.95
C MET A 19 -7.93 5.31 -18.05
N LYS A 20 -7.73 6.24 -18.98
CA LYS A 20 -8.68 7.35 -19.24
C LYS A 20 -10.05 6.85 -19.71
N GLU A 21 -10.07 5.90 -20.62
CA GLU A 21 -11.32 5.26 -21.10
C GLU A 21 -12.07 4.55 -19.96
N ALA A 22 -11.35 3.99 -18.98
CA ALA A 22 -11.91 3.40 -17.76
C ALA A 22 -12.33 4.43 -16.70
N GLY A 23 -12.14 5.73 -16.95
CA GLY A 23 -12.52 6.83 -16.05
C GLY A 23 -11.40 7.29 -15.10
N PHE A 24 -10.18 6.80 -15.26
CA PHE A 24 -9.03 7.17 -14.43
C PHE A 24 -8.08 8.08 -15.21
N ASP A 25 -8.31 9.39 -15.18
CA ASP A 25 -7.41 10.37 -15.79
C ASP A 25 -6.28 10.73 -14.82
N ILE A 26 -5.29 9.84 -14.69
CA ILE A 26 -4.18 9.94 -13.76
C ILE A 26 -2.88 10.02 -14.57
N GLN A 27 -2.10 11.07 -14.35
CA GLN A 27 -0.75 11.19 -14.92
C GLN A 27 0.27 10.67 -13.91
N PHE A 28 0.88 9.52 -14.18
CA PHE A 28 1.98 9.01 -13.36
C PHE A 28 3.31 9.67 -13.76
N VAL A 29 4.08 10.11 -12.75
CA VAL A 29 5.31 10.91 -12.94
C VAL A 29 6.56 10.22 -12.38
N GLN A 30 6.40 9.19 -11.54
CA GLN A 30 7.50 8.46 -10.91
C GLN A 30 7.17 6.97 -10.85
N ASP A 31 8.19 6.14 -11.07
CA ASP A 31 8.12 4.68 -10.98
C ASP A 31 9.13 4.18 -9.95
N ASN A 32 8.71 3.28 -9.07
CA ASN A 32 9.50 2.79 -7.96
C ASN A 32 9.51 1.25 -7.95
N GLN A 33 10.61 0.69 -7.47
CA GLN A 33 10.75 -0.75 -7.25
C GLN A 33 11.44 -1.00 -5.92
N SER A 34 10.97 -2.01 -5.19
CA SER A 34 11.61 -2.50 -3.98
C SER A 34 11.66 -4.03 -3.98
N MET A 35 12.64 -4.58 -3.27
CA MET A 35 12.73 -6.00 -2.95
C MET A 35 12.68 -6.16 -1.44
N SER A 36 11.99 -7.19 -0.97
CA SER A 36 11.87 -7.50 0.45
C SER A 36 11.72 -9.01 0.66
N THR A 37 12.18 -9.48 1.82
CA THR A 37 12.07 -10.89 2.23
C THR A 37 10.80 -11.15 3.03
N LYS A 38 10.46 -12.41 3.21
CA LYS A 38 9.29 -12.86 3.99
C LYS A 38 9.21 -12.21 5.37
N GLY A 39 8.02 -11.80 5.77
CA GLY A 39 7.77 -11.15 7.04
C GLY A 39 8.10 -9.66 7.07
N VAL A 40 8.69 -9.09 6.01
CA VAL A 40 8.83 -7.63 5.91
C VAL A 40 7.45 -7.01 5.73
N LEU A 41 7.14 -6.05 6.61
CA LEU A 41 5.96 -5.21 6.51
C LEU A 41 6.42 -3.75 6.34
N ARG A 42 5.93 -3.09 5.30
CA ARG A 42 6.19 -1.67 5.03
C ARG A 42 4.89 -0.88 5.12
N GLY A 43 4.88 0.17 5.90
CA GLY A 43 3.71 1.03 6.01
C GLY A 43 3.16 1.19 7.42
N LEU A 44 2.02 1.78 7.55
CA LEU A 44 1.18 2.37 6.49
C LEU A 44 1.63 3.80 6.23
N HIS A 45 1.93 4.14 4.99
CA HIS A 45 2.49 5.45 4.61
C HIS A 45 1.54 6.26 3.73
N PHE A 46 1.62 7.58 3.89
CA PHE A 46 0.96 8.57 3.02
C PHE A 46 1.74 9.88 3.03
N GLN A 47 1.42 10.78 2.11
CA GLN A 47 1.90 12.18 2.10
C GLN A 47 0.72 13.10 2.43
N LYS A 48 0.94 14.09 3.31
CA LYS A 48 -0.12 14.97 3.83
C LYS A 48 -0.55 16.03 2.84
N ASN A 49 0.41 16.78 2.31
CA ASN A 49 0.14 17.95 1.45
C ASN A 49 0.30 17.61 -0.05
N PHE A 50 1.02 16.54 -0.34
CA PHE A 50 1.27 16.03 -1.70
C PHE A 50 0.79 14.58 -1.83
N PRO A 51 -0.53 14.31 -1.62
CA PRO A 51 -1.03 12.95 -1.60
C PRO A 51 -0.80 12.26 -2.94
N GLN A 52 -0.40 11.00 -2.87
CA GLN A 52 -0.09 10.20 -4.05
C GLN A 52 -1.20 9.18 -4.34
N CYS A 53 -1.66 9.17 -5.59
CA CYS A 53 -2.32 8.01 -6.17
C CYS A 53 -1.26 7.00 -6.59
N LYS A 54 -1.46 5.72 -6.28
CA LYS A 54 -0.48 4.65 -6.55
C LYS A 54 -1.10 3.54 -7.38
N LEU A 55 -0.38 3.08 -8.40
CA LEU A 55 -0.72 1.85 -9.13
C LEU A 55 0.37 0.82 -8.82
N VAL A 56 0.03 -0.20 -8.03
CA VAL A 56 0.97 -1.14 -7.44
C VAL A 56 0.80 -2.56 -7.96
N ARG A 57 1.90 -3.35 -7.97
CA ARG A 57 1.92 -4.76 -8.35
C ARG A 57 3.13 -5.48 -7.79
N ALA A 58 3.02 -6.79 -7.56
CA ALA A 58 4.16 -7.66 -7.34
C ALA A 58 4.62 -8.27 -8.67
N VAL A 59 5.90 -8.10 -9.01
CA VAL A 59 6.51 -8.67 -10.22
C VAL A 59 7.22 -9.99 -9.94
N ARG A 60 7.56 -10.25 -8.67
CA ARG A 60 8.08 -11.51 -8.14
C ARG A 60 7.50 -11.76 -6.76
N GLY A 61 7.22 -13.03 -6.45
CA GLY A 61 6.68 -13.43 -5.15
C GLY A 61 5.25 -12.96 -4.91
N GLU A 62 4.89 -12.85 -3.65
CA GLU A 62 3.54 -12.57 -3.19
C GLU A 62 3.54 -11.62 -1.99
N VAL A 63 2.63 -10.66 -2.00
CA VAL A 63 2.38 -9.74 -0.90
C VAL A 63 0.89 -9.64 -0.60
N PHE A 64 0.55 -9.35 0.66
CA PHE A 64 -0.76 -8.81 1.02
C PHE A 64 -0.65 -7.29 1.08
N ASP A 65 -1.34 -6.63 0.17
CA ASP A 65 -1.31 -5.17 -0.01
C ASP A 65 -2.57 -4.55 0.58
N VAL A 66 -2.42 -3.45 1.34
CA VAL A 66 -3.51 -2.82 2.10
C VAL A 66 -3.56 -1.33 1.83
N ALA A 67 -4.76 -0.83 1.61
CA ALA A 67 -5.08 0.59 1.56
C ALA A 67 -6.13 0.95 2.62
N VAL A 68 -5.92 2.03 3.37
CA VAL A 68 -6.85 2.57 4.39
C VAL A 68 -7.30 3.96 3.97
N ASP A 69 -8.60 4.19 3.90
CA ASP A 69 -9.15 5.50 3.54
C ASP A 69 -8.99 6.50 4.70
N LEU A 70 -8.21 7.57 4.47
CA LEU A 70 -7.97 8.63 5.44
C LEU A 70 -8.71 9.94 5.09
N ARG A 71 -9.53 9.95 4.06
CA ARG A 71 -10.30 11.13 3.65
C ARG A 71 -11.44 11.37 4.62
N SER A 72 -11.36 12.45 5.40
CA SER A 72 -12.30 12.75 6.49
C SER A 72 -13.76 12.88 6.06
N ASN A 73 -14.03 13.25 4.82
CA ASN A 73 -15.37 13.40 4.25
C ASN A 73 -15.88 12.18 3.49
N SER A 74 -15.10 11.07 3.50
CA SER A 74 -15.46 9.83 2.80
C SER A 74 -16.40 8.97 3.65
N GLU A 75 -17.38 8.35 3.02
CA GLU A 75 -18.24 7.33 3.66
C GLU A 75 -17.45 6.09 4.11
N THR A 76 -16.26 5.90 3.54
CA THR A 76 -15.34 4.80 3.85
C THR A 76 -14.17 5.23 4.73
N TYR A 77 -14.22 6.43 5.35
CA TYR A 77 -13.20 6.88 6.28
C TYR A 77 -12.89 5.85 7.36
N GLY A 78 -11.61 5.53 7.54
CA GLY A 78 -11.13 4.49 8.47
C GLY A 78 -11.39 3.05 8.01
N LYS A 79 -11.99 2.82 6.86
CA LYS A 79 -12.14 1.48 6.30
C LYS A 79 -10.89 1.11 5.52
N TRP A 80 -10.58 -0.18 5.53
CA TRP A 80 -9.46 -0.73 4.77
C TRP A 80 -9.92 -1.74 3.72
N TYR A 81 -9.10 -1.90 2.71
CA TYR A 81 -9.22 -2.97 1.72
C TYR A 81 -7.85 -3.63 1.53
N GLY A 82 -7.84 -4.97 1.55
CA GLY A 82 -6.63 -5.76 1.35
C GLY A 82 -6.76 -6.70 0.16
N VAL A 83 -5.66 -6.91 -0.54
CA VAL A 83 -5.61 -7.78 -1.72
C VAL A 83 -4.28 -8.52 -1.79
N ILE A 84 -4.33 -9.80 -2.20
CA ILE A 84 -3.12 -10.54 -2.58
C ILE A 84 -2.67 -10.10 -3.97
N LEU A 85 -1.43 -9.61 -4.06
CA LEU A 85 -0.74 -9.31 -5.31
C LEU A 85 0.42 -10.29 -5.46
N SER A 86 0.53 -10.94 -6.63
CA SER A 86 1.63 -11.88 -6.88
C SER A 86 2.05 -11.91 -8.35
N SER A 87 3.27 -12.39 -8.58
CA SER A 87 3.76 -12.70 -9.93
C SER A 87 2.88 -13.72 -10.67
N GLU A 88 2.11 -14.54 -9.95
CA GLU A 88 1.22 -15.53 -10.51
C GLU A 88 -0.13 -14.94 -10.91
N ASN A 89 -0.78 -14.20 -9.98
CA ASN A 89 -2.11 -13.64 -10.26
C ASN A 89 -2.08 -12.38 -11.12
N LYS A 90 -0.91 -11.74 -11.24
CA LYS A 90 -0.64 -10.55 -12.07
C LYS A 90 -1.63 -9.39 -11.85
N LYS A 91 -2.27 -9.36 -10.69
CA LYS A 91 -3.17 -8.28 -10.30
C LYS A 91 -2.38 -7.00 -10.08
N GLN A 92 -3.06 -5.89 -10.33
CA GLN A 92 -2.63 -4.56 -9.95
C GLN A 92 -3.68 -3.93 -9.04
N PHE A 93 -3.24 -3.06 -8.14
CA PHE A 93 -4.13 -2.36 -7.24
C PHE A 93 -3.94 -0.86 -7.42
N LEU A 94 -5.03 -0.16 -7.72
CA LEU A 94 -5.07 1.30 -7.81
C LEU A 94 -5.52 1.85 -6.46
N ILE A 95 -4.65 2.61 -5.81
CA ILE A 95 -4.87 3.23 -4.51
C ILE A 95 -5.02 4.73 -4.75
N PRO A 96 -6.20 5.33 -4.49
CA PRO A 96 -6.43 6.75 -4.71
C PRO A 96 -5.60 7.65 -3.77
N GLU A 97 -5.52 8.94 -4.10
CA GLU A 97 -5.01 9.96 -3.16
C GLU A 97 -5.81 9.96 -1.87
N GLY A 98 -5.15 10.25 -0.74
CA GLY A 98 -5.78 10.30 0.58
C GLY A 98 -5.94 8.95 1.27
N PHE A 99 -5.30 7.91 0.75
CA PHE A 99 -5.21 6.62 1.42
C PHE A 99 -3.82 6.40 2.03
N ALA A 100 -3.77 5.77 3.21
CA ALA A 100 -2.56 5.16 3.72
C ALA A 100 -2.36 3.80 3.04
N HIS A 101 -1.11 3.44 2.77
CA HIS A 101 -0.75 2.26 2.01
C HIS A 101 0.38 1.49 2.68
N GLY A 102 0.29 0.18 2.68
CA GLY A 102 1.33 -0.72 3.14
C GLY A 102 1.14 -2.14 2.64
N PHE A 103 2.16 -2.97 2.82
CA PHE A 103 2.09 -4.38 2.43
C PHE A 103 2.93 -5.28 3.33
N LEU A 104 2.54 -6.54 3.39
CA LEU A 104 3.25 -7.64 4.05
C LEU A 104 3.73 -8.65 3.01
N VAL A 105 5.00 -9.02 3.07
CA VAL A 105 5.58 -10.07 2.21
C VAL A 105 5.25 -11.45 2.73
N LEU A 106 4.61 -12.28 1.91
CA LEU A 106 4.16 -13.64 2.24
C LEU A 106 5.05 -14.73 1.66
N SER A 107 5.69 -14.50 0.51
CA SER A 107 6.67 -15.40 -0.12
C SER A 107 8.08 -15.18 0.44
N ASP A 108 9.02 -16.08 0.16
CA ASP A 108 10.42 -15.96 0.61
C ASP A 108 11.04 -14.63 0.22
N GLU A 109 10.73 -14.15 -0.99
CA GLU A 109 11.10 -12.82 -1.51
C GLU A 109 9.94 -12.26 -2.33
N ALA A 110 9.81 -10.94 -2.35
CA ALA A 110 8.92 -10.24 -3.27
C ALA A 110 9.60 -9.01 -3.88
N GLU A 111 9.42 -8.82 -5.19
CA GLU A 111 9.72 -7.57 -5.87
C GLU A 111 8.42 -6.83 -6.16
N PHE A 112 8.36 -5.60 -5.70
CA PHE A 112 7.17 -4.77 -5.69
C PHE A 112 7.42 -3.48 -6.45
N CYS A 113 6.60 -3.23 -7.47
CA CYS A 113 6.69 -2.06 -8.35
C CYS A 113 5.45 -1.20 -8.20
N TYR A 114 5.63 0.12 -8.23
CA TYR A 114 4.49 1.04 -8.20
C TYR A 114 4.77 2.36 -8.89
N LYS A 115 3.75 2.85 -9.60
CA LYS A 115 3.71 4.18 -10.20
C LYS A 115 3.00 5.14 -9.26
N VAL A 116 3.44 6.39 -9.24
CA VAL A 116 2.80 7.46 -8.45
C VAL A 116 2.59 8.71 -9.30
N ASN A 117 1.51 9.45 -9.01
CA ASN A 117 1.12 10.65 -9.76
C ASN A 117 1.70 11.95 -9.20
N ASP A 118 2.44 11.87 -8.10
CA ASP A 118 3.22 12.98 -7.55
C ASP A 118 4.57 12.48 -7.05
N PHE A 119 5.56 13.37 -6.96
CA PHE A 119 6.90 13.00 -6.50
C PHE A 119 6.92 12.65 -5.02
N TRP A 120 7.92 11.90 -4.62
CA TRP A 120 8.17 11.66 -3.21
C TRP A 120 8.72 12.91 -2.52
N HIS A 121 8.05 13.34 -1.47
CA HIS A 121 8.41 14.46 -0.62
C HIS A 121 8.82 13.95 0.77
N PRO A 122 10.12 13.79 1.06
CA PRO A 122 10.59 13.14 2.30
C PRO A 122 10.14 13.86 3.58
N ASN A 123 9.90 15.18 3.52
CA ASN A 123 9.45 15.99 4.66
C ASN A 123 7.92 16.04 4.79
N ASP A 124 7.18 15.45 3.87
CA ASP A 124 5.71 15.40 3.84
C ASP A 124 5.17 14.00 4.17
N GLU A 125 6.07 13.03 4.26
CA GLU A 125 5.69 11.65 4.56
C GLU A 125 5.26 11.50 6.01
N ASP A 126 4.13 10.85 6.20
CA ASP A 126 3.59 10.44 7.49
C ASP A 126 3.10 9.00 7.42
N GLY A 127 2.63 8.48 8.54
CA GLY A 127 2.16 7.12 8.62
C GLY A 127 1.21 6.86 9.76
N MET A 128 0.65 5.66 9.76
CA MET A 128 -0.19 5.17 10.83
C MET A 128 0.21 3.76 11.23
N ALA A 129 -0.08 3.40 12.49
CA ALA A 129 0.24 2.08 13.03
C ALA A 129 -0.43 0.96 12.22
N TRP A 130 0.38 0.04 11.72
CA TRP A 130 -0.05 -1.10 10.90
C TRP A 130 -0.99 -2.05 11.66
N ASN A 131 -0.88 -2.09 12.98
CA ASN A 131 -1.62 -2.96 13.91
C ASN A 131 -2.66 -2.19 14.75
N ASP A 132 -3.11 -1.03 14.28
CA ASP A 132 -4.13 -0.24 14.99
C ASP A 132 -5.43 -1.06 15.14
N PRO A 133 -5.88 -1.32 16.37
CA PRO A 133 -7.08 -2.12 16.61
C PRO A 133 -8.39 -1.42 16.19
N GLU A 134 -8.38 -0.09 15.99
CA GLU A 134 -9.56 0.64 15.51
C GLU A 134 -9.76 0.48 14.01
N ILE A 135 -8.66 0.40 13.26
CA ILE A 135 -8.70 0.06 11.84
C ILE A 135 -8.94 -1.43 11.67
N GLY A 136 -8.33 -2.26 12.52
CA GLY A 136 -8.57 -3.69 12.58
C GLY A 136 -8.17 -4.42 11.30
N ILE A 137 -7.01 -4.09 10.70
CA ILE A 137 -6.51 -4.80 9.53
C ILE A 137 -6.25 -6.26 9.88
N GLU A 138 -6.88 -7.17 9.15
CA GLU A 138 -6.67 -8.61 9.28
C GLU A 138 -5.49 -9.04 8.40
N TRP A 139 -4.27 -8.89 8.93
CA TRP A 139 -3.07 -9.32 8.24
C TRP A 139 -3.02 -10.86 8.16
N PRO A 140 -2.98 -11.45 6.96
CA PRO A 140 -2.94 -12.91 6.83
C PRO A 140 -1.65 -13.46 7.44
N GLU A 141 -1.77 -14.65 8.04
CA GLU A 141 -0.66 -15.38 8.68
C GLU A 141 -0.02 -14.69 9.89
N VAL A 142 -0.37 -13.44 10.22
CA VAL A 142 0.18 -12.73 11.38
C VAL A 142 -0.45 -13.24 12.68
N VAL A 143 0.38 -13.56 13.65
CA VAL A 143 0.00 -13.89 15.03
C VAL A 143 0.72 -12.95 15.99
N GLY A 144 0.04 -12.58 17.07
CA GLY A 144 0.54 -11.65 18.07
C GLY A 144 -0.59 -10.89 18.72
N GLU A 145 -0.27 -10.09 19.73
CA GLU A 145 -1.24 -9.30 20.46
C GLU A 145 -0.81 -7.83 20.50
N TYR A 146 -1.77 -6.92 20.26
CA TYR A 146 -1.53 -5.49 20.32
C TYR A 146 -1.19 -5.04 21.74
N LYS A 147 -0.04 -4.38 21.90
CA LYS A 147 0.49 -3.91 23.20
C LYS A 147 0.53 -2.38 23.33
N GLY A 148 -0.33 -1.68 22.58
CA GLY A 148 -0.43 -0.22 22.67
C GLY A 148 0.55 0.56 21.80
N SER A 149 1.26 -0.10 20.87
CA SER A 149 2.21 0.54 19.95
C SER A 149 2.30 -0.19 18.62
N ALA A 150 2.92 0.46 17.62
CA ALA A 150 3.21 -0.14 16.31
C ALA A 150 4.46 -1.06 16.32
N SER A 151 5.02 -1.38 17.48
CA SER A 151 6.17 -2.29 17.60
C SER A 151 5.83 -3.66 17.01
N ALA A 152 6.79 -4.23 16.28
CA ALA A 152 6.72 -5.59 15.77
C ALA A 152 7.06 -6.65 16.85
N GLU A 153 7.47 -6.22 18.04
CA GLU A 153 7.85 -7.12 19.12
C GLU A 153 6.68 -8.00 19.58
N GLY A 154 6.89 -9.31 19.56
CA GLY A 154 5.85 -10.29 19.91
C GLY A 154 4.93 -10.69 18.74
N TYR A 155 5.16 -10.15 17.54
CA TYR A 155 4.46 -10.58 16.34
C TYR A 155 5.34 -11.45 15.43
N ALA A 156 4.72 -12.45 14.84
CA ALA A 156 5.34 -13.34 13.86
C ALA A 156 4.30 -13.83 12.85
N LEU A 157 4.75 -14.43 11.77
CA LEU A 157 3.90 -15.25 10.91
C LEU A 157 3.66 -16.61 11.59
N LYS A 158 2.61 -17.32 11.22
CA LYS A 158 2.26 -18.65 11.77
C LYS A 158 3.38 -19.69 11.64
N ASP A 159 4.26 -19.55 10.65
CA ASP A 159 5.43 -20.39 10.46
C ASP A 159 6.63 -20.03 11.35
N GLY A 160 6.49 -19.04 12.22
CA GLY A 160 7.52 -18.55 13.12
C GLY A 160 8.42 -17.44 12.54
N THR A 161 8.25 -17.05 11.28
CA THR A 161 9.00 -15.93 10.70
C THR A 161 8.64 -14.64 11.44
N ARG A 162 9.62 -13.95 12.01
CA ARG A 162 9.41 -12.67 12.70
C ARG A 162 9.02 -11.58 11.72
N LEU A 163 8.12 -10.69 12.14
CA LEU A 163 7.86 -9.48 11.39
C LEU A 163 9.09 -8.56 11.41
N ASN A 164 9.37 -7.95 10.27
CA ASN A 164 10.48 -7.02 10.09
C ASN A 164 9.96 -5.69 9.54
N LEU A 165 9.98 -4.68 10.40
CA LEU A 165 9.59 -3.31 10.09
C LEU A 165 10.78 -2.38 10.26
N SER A 166 10.80 -1.27 9.54
CA SER A 166 11.74 -0.19 9.80
C SER A 166 11.48 0.44 11.18
N ASP A 167 12.49 1.06 11.77
CA ASP A 167 12.34 1.79 13.04
C ASP A 167 11.22 2.83 12.95
N LYS A 168 11.12 3.51 11.80
CA LYS A 168 10.09 4.50 11.51
C LYS A 168 8.68 3.87 11.56
N ASP A 169 8.48 2.72 10.94
CA ASP A 169 7.17 2.07 10.86
C ASP A 169 6.69 1.54 12.21
N GLN A 170 7.63 1.30 13.13
CA GLN A 170 7.32 0.88 14.50
C GLN A 170 6.95 2.05 15.44
N MET A 171 7.14 3.31 15.01
CA MET A 171 6.87 4.50 15.82
C MET A 171 5.54 5.19 15.47
N TRP A 172 4.86 4.77 14.41
CA TRP A 172 3.59 5.39 14.01
C TRP A 172 2.51 5.25 15.09
N SER A 173 1.74 6.31 15.25
CA SER A 173 0.57 6.32 16.14
C SER A 173 -0.65 5.70 15.46
N GLY A 174 -1.59 5.21 16.25
CA GLY A 174 -2.92 4.81 15.75
C GLY A 174 -3.77 6.01 15.33
N MET A 175 -4.89 5.73 14.68
CA MET A 175 -5.77 6.72 14.07
C MET A 175 -6.31 7.77 15.06
N LYS A 176 -6.61 7.38 16.31
CA LYS A 176 -7.09 8.33 17.36
C LYS A 176 -6.04 9.34 17.82
N LEU A 177 -4.77 8.95 17.80
CA LEU A 177 -3.69 9.81 18.28
C LEU A 177 -3.09 10.68 17.16
N SER A 178 -3.20 10.24 15.93
CA SER A 178 -2.91 11.05 14.76
C SER A 178 -4.19 11.75 14.34
N LEU A 179 -4.36 13.02 14.68
CA LEU A 179 -5.41 13.90 14.13
C LEU A 179 -5.14 14.11 12.63
N ILE A 180 -5.19 13.02 11.86
CA ILE A 180 -4.92 13.04 10.42
C ILE A 180 -6.19 13.50 9.73
N HIS A 181 -6.34 14.81 9.63
CA HIS A 181 -7.29 15.41 8.72
C HIS A 181 -6.57 15.68 7.39
N ILE A 182 -6.57 14.70 6.49
CA ILE A 182 -6.26 14.98 5.09
C ILE A 182 -7.53 15.63 4.53
N SER A 183 -7.49 16.97 4.40
CA SER A 183 -8.49 17.67 3.61
C SER A 183 -8.36 17.21 2.16
N GLU A 184 -9.50 16.97 1.46
CA GLU A 184 -9.45 16.64 0.04
C GLU A 184 -8.58 17.64 -0.70
N PRO A 185 -7.70 17.15 -1.62
CA PRO A 185 -6.89 18.05 -2.43
C PRO A 185 -7.82 18.97 -3.21
N THR A 186 -7.74 20.27 -2.96
CA THR A 186 -8.43 21.32 -3.71
C THR A 186 -7.76 21.49 -5.08
N ARG A 187 -7.76 20.44 -5.90
CA ARG A 187 -7.46 20.61 -7.33
C ARG A 187 -8.74 21.07 -8.00
N PRO A 188 -8.72 22.23 -8.70
CA PRO A 188 -9.89 22.67 -9.46
C PRO A 188 -10.24 21.58 -10.46
N ARG A 189 -11.49 21.13 -10.46
CA ARG A 189 -12.04 20.36 -11.57
C ARG A 189 -11.81 21.23 -12.82
N LEU A 190 -10.90 20.82 -13.69
CA LEU A 190 -10.85 21.36 -15.03
C LEU A 190 -12.18 20.99 -15.68
N ILE A 191 -12.95 22.03 -15.98
CA ILE A 191 -14.20 21.96 -16.71
C ILE A 191 -13.90 21.59 -18.16
#